data_d92bb9164f9f282da3901eb9d2301211
#
_entry.id   d92bb9164f9f282da3901eb9d2301211
#
_cell.length_a   1.000
_cell.length_b   1.000
_cell.length_c   1.000
_cell.angle_alpha   90.00
_cell.angle_beta   90.00
_cell.angle_gamma   90.00
#
_symmetry.space_group_name_H-M   'P 1'
#
loop_
_entity.id
_entity.type
_entity.pdbx_description
1 polymer ?
#
loop_
_entity_poly.entity_id
_entity_poly.type
_entity_poly.pdbx_seq_one_letter_code
_entity_poly.pdbx_strand_id
1 'polypeptide(L)'
;MIEAVSCGGIVIYRGKILTLYKSYRNKYEGWVLPKGTVEPGETHEQTAVREVYEESGVHGTIIKYVGKSQYSFSIPEDTVEKEVHWYLMASSGYYSRPQREEYFVDSGYYKYHEAYHLLKFSNERLILEYTYQEYLELKRANLWKVQPQAQGKYGKLV
;
A
#
# COMPACT_ATOMS: atom_id res chain seq x y z
N MET A 1 12.82 -21.94 -10.89
CA MET A 1 12.57 -20.69 -10.17
C MET A 1 11.35 -19.98 -10.73
N ILE A 2 10.46 -19.57 -9.84
CA ILE A 2 9.25 -18.87 -10.22
C ILE A 2 9.41 -17.40 -9.88
N GLU A 3 9.09 -16.52 -10.81
CA GLU A 3 9.18 -15.08 -10.57
C GLU A 3 7.77 -14.50 -10.50
N ALA A 4 7.54 -13.69 -9.49
CA ALA A 4 6.24 -13.06 -9.29
C ALA A 4 6.43 -11.58 -9.05
N VAL A 5 5.58 -10.75 -9.67
CA VAL A 5 5.65 -9.30 -9.55
C VAL A 5 4.35 -8.79 -8.96
N SER A 6 4.48 -8.00 -7.91
CA SER A 6 3.36 -7.33 -7.29
C SER A 6 3.62 -5.83 -7.27
N CYS A 7 2.57 -5.07 -7.08
CA CYS A 7 2.68 -3.62 -6.92
C CYS A 7 1.75 -3.19 -5.80
N GLY A 8 2.15 -2.15 -5.09
CA GLY A 8 1.35 -1.68 -3.98
C GLY A 8 1.59 -0.22 -3.69
N GLY A 9 0.95 0.27 -2.66
CA GLY A 9 0.97 1.67 -2.32
C GLY A 9 1.23 1.94 -0.86
N ILE A 10 2.02 2.98 -0.61
CA ILE A 10 2.15 3.56 0.70
C ILE A 10 1.29 4.83 0.64
N VAL A 11 0.11 4.75 1.24
CA VAL A 11 -0.92 5.77 1.11
C VAL A 11 -0.89 6.66 2.34
N ILE A 12 -0.71 7.95 2.13
CA ILE A 12 -0.58 8.91 3.23
C ILE A 12 -1.69 9.95 3.15
N TYR A 13 -2.36 10.17 4.28
CA TYR A 13 -3.31 11.25 4.42
C TYR A 13 -2.99 11.99 5.72
N ARG A 14 -2.68 13.26 5.61
CA ARG A 14 -2.31 14.11 6.75
C ARG A 14 -1.22 13.47 7.61
N GLY A 15 -0.22 12.91 6.93
CA GLY A 15 0.92 12.32 7.60
C GLY A 15 0.71 10.92 8.18
N LYS A 16 -0.50 10.38 8.07
CA LYS A 16 -0.78 9.05 8.59
C LYS A 16 -0.82 8.03 7.46
N ILE A 17 -0.40 6.84 7.75
CA ILE A 17 -0.17 5.79 6.76
C ILE A 17 -1.24 4.71 6.84
N LEU A 18 -1.80 4.34 5.69
CA LEU A 18 -2.78 3.28 5.59
C LEU A 18 -2.12 1.92 5.80
N THR A 19 -2.61 1.16 6.78
CA THR A 19 -2.16 -0.20 7.02
C THR A 19 -3.36 -1.12 7.13
N LEU A 20 -3.13 -2.39 6.87
CA LEU A 20 -4.17 -3.40 6.88
C LEU A 20 -3.77 -4.55 7.79
N TYR A 21 -4.71 -5.08 8.56
CA TYR A 21 -4.44 -6.25 9.38
C TYR A 21 -4.94 -7.48 8.64
N LYS A 22 -4.03 -8.40 8.33
CA LYS A 22 -4.35 -9.61 7.61
C LYS A 22 -4.30 -10.78 8.58
N SER A 23 -5.34 -11.61 8.51
CA SER A 23 -5.42 -12.81 9.33
C SER A 23 -5.81 -13.97 8.43
N TYR A 24 -4.83 -14.78 8.04
CA TYR A 24 -5.06 -15.87 7.11
C TYR A 24 -5.00 -17.19 7.86
N ARG A 25 -6.12 -17.57 8.42
CA ARG A 25 -6.27 -18.83 9.18
C ARG A 25 -5.22 -18.87 10.29
N ASN A 26 -4.50 -19.95 10.40
CA ASN A 26 -3.46 -20.07 11.40
C ASN A 26 -2.06 -19.91 10.81
N LYS A 27 -1.98 -19.41 9.56
CA LYS A 27 -0.70 -19.33 8.88
C LYS A 27 -0.04 -17.98 8.95
N TYR A 28 -0.84 -16.93 9.04
CA TYR A 28 -0.29 -15.61 8.86
C TYR A 28 -1.18 -14.58 9.53
N GLU A 29 -0.59 -13.74 10.33
CA GLU A 29 -1.33 -12.72 11.02
C GLU A 29 -0.44 -11.50 11.23
N GLY A 30 -0.92 -10.33 10.90
CA GLY A 30 -0.16 -9.12 11.14
C GLY A 30 -0.55 -7.97 10.23
N TRP A 31 0.01 -6.81 10.54
CA TRP A 31 -0.24 -5.59 9.78
C TRP A 31 0.68 -5.54 8.56
N VAL A 32 0.12 -5.11 7.44
CA VAL A 32 0.84 -5.05 6.16
C VAL A 32 0.43 -3.81 5.38
N LEU A 33 1.23 -3.48 4.37
CA LEU A 33 0.89 -2.46 3.38
C LEU A 33 0.11 -3.13 2.23
N PRO A 34 -0.82 -2.42 1.61
CA PRO A 34 -1.62 -3.02 0.52
C PRO A 34 -0.79 -3.23 -0.74
N LYS A 35 -0.91 -4.40 -1.32
CA LYS A 35 -0.23 -4.77 -2.55
C LYS A 35 -0.82 -6.04 -3.13
N GLY A 36 -0.59 -6.27 -4.40
CA GLY A 36 -1.00 -7.53 -5.01
C GLY A 36 -0.42 -7.73 -6.40
N THR A 37 -0.77 -8.84 -7.00
CA THR A 37 -0.13 -9.34 -8.22
C THR A 37 -0.56 -8.58 -9.46
N VAL A 38 0.39 -8.31 -10.34
CA VAL A 38 0.13 -7.67 -11.64
C VAL A 38 -0.69 -8.62 -12.49
N GLU A 39 -1.76 -8.11 -13.08
CA GLU A 39 -2.61 -8.89 -13.97
C GLU A 39 -2.22 -8.64 -15.41
N PRO A 40 -2.52 -9.59 -16.32
CA PRO A 40 -2.15 -9.43 -17.72
C PRO A 40 -2.71 -8.12 -18.28
N GLY A 41 -1.85 -7.38 -18.97
CA GLY A 41 -2.25 -6.11 -19.58
C GLY A 41 -2.23 -4.90 -18.68
N GLU A 42 -1.96 -5.08 -17.38
CA GLU A 42 -1.88 -3.94 -16.47
C GLU A 42 -0.49 -3.35 -16.45
N THR A 43 -0.41 -2.03 -16.32
CA THR A 43 0.84 -1.38 -15.95
C THR A 43 1.03 -1.54 -14.45
N HIS A 44 2.24 -1.33 -13.97
CA HIS A 44 2.52 -1.38 -12.53
C HIS A 44 1.68 -0.36 -11.78
N GLU A 45 1.52 0.83 -12.33
CA GLU A 45 0.71 1.87 -11.71
C GLU A 45 -0.75 1.43 -11.58
N GLN A 46 -1.28 0.82 -12.64
CA GLN A 46 -2.66 0.34 -12.60
C GLN A 46 -2.84 -0.74 -11.55
N THR A 47 -1.88 -1.65 -11.46
CA THR A 47 -1.93 -2.70 -10.45
C THR A 47 -1.91 -2.11 -9.03
N ALA A 48 -1.02 -1.15 -8.79
CA ALA A 48 -0.89 -0.56 -7.47
C ALA A 48 -2.20 0.13 -7.05
N VAL A 49 -2.79 0.91 -7.95
CA VAL A 49 -4.05 1.61 -7.64
C VAL A 49 -5.18 0.61 -7.41
N ARG A 50 -5.25 -0.40 -8.25
CA ARG A 50 -6.31 -1.41 -8.14
C ARG A 50 -6.20 -2.20 -6.85
N GLU A 51 -4.99 -2.65 -6.51
CA GLU A 51 -4.82 -3.47 -5.31
C GLU A 51 -5.07 -2.67 -4.04
N VAL A 52 -4.63 -1.41 -3.99
CA VAL A 52 -4.93 -0.57 -2.84
C VAL A 52 -6.45 -0.46 -2.67
N TYR A 53 -7.17 -0.24 -3.78
CA TYR A 53 -8.61 -0.12 -3.70
C TYR A 53 -9.28 -1.43 -3.31
N GLU A 54 -8.86 -2.53 -3.91
CA GLU A 54 -9.48 -3.84 -3.61
C GLU A 54 -9.29 -4.24 -2.16
N GLU A 55 -8.12 -3.99 -1.61
CA GLU A 55 -7.84 -4.45 -0.25
C GLU A 55 -8.36 -3.49 0.83
N SER A 56 -8.43 -2.21 0.54
CA SER A 56 -8.72 -1.21 1.57
C SER A 56 -9.91 -0.29 1.28
N GLY A 57 -10.45 -0.35 0.08
CA GLY A 57 -11.52 0.59 -0.32
C GLY A 57 -11.03 2.00 -0.57
N VAL A 58 -9.72 2.23 -0.58
CA VAL A 58 -9.16 3.57 -0.73
C VAL A 58 -8.77 3.83 -2.18
N HIS A 59 -9.19 4.96 -2.72
CA HIS A 59 -8.77 5.42 -4.03
C HIS A 59 -7.50 6.24 -3.86
N GLY A 60 -6.35 5.61 -4.05
CA GLY A 60 -5.07 6.30 -3.93
C GLY A 60 -4.70 7.01 -5.22
N THR A 61 -4.12 8.20 -5.09
CA THR A 61 -3.57 8.93 -6.22
C THR A 61 -2.06 8.82 -6.17
N ILE A 62 -1.46 8.29 -7.23
CA ILE A 62 -0.01 8.10 -7.27
C ILE A 62 0.70 9.44 -7.32
N ILE A 63 1.66 9.63 -6.42
CA ILE A 63 2.52 10.81 -6.38
C ILE A 63 3.86 10.47 -7.03
N LYS A 64 4.49 9.37 -6.65
CA LYS A 64 5.75 8.96 -7.27
C LYS A 64 6.09 7.51 -6.96
N TYR A 65 6.90 6.91 -7.81
CA TYR A 65 7.45 5.59 -7.58
C TYR A 65 8.55 5.70 -6.53
N VAL A 66 8.55 4.83 -5.54
CA VAL A 66 9.50 4.92 -4.44
C VAL A 66 10.45 3.74 -4.34
N GLY A 67 10.33 2.77 -5.23
CA GLY A 67 11.30 1.68 -5.26
C GLY A 67 10.67 0.32 -5.14
N LYS A 68 11.51 -0.68 -5.04
CA LYS A 68 11.04 -2.05 -4.97
C LYS A 68 11.67 -2.80 -3.82
N SER A 69 10.97 -3.79 -3.33
CA SER A 69 11.53 -4.75 -2.40
C SER A 69 11.50 -6.12 -3.05
N GLN A 70 12.45 -6.97 -2.67
CA GLN A 70 12.55 -8.31 -3.21
C GLN A 70 12.74 -9.30 -2.08
N TYR A 71 12.11 -10.44 -2.21
CA TYR A 71 12.32 -11.53 -1.27
C TYR A 71 12.04 -12.85 -1.97
N SER A 72 12.56 -13.93 -1.39
CA SER A 72 12.34 -15.25 -1.96
C SER A 72 11.91 -16.19 -0.86
N PHE A 73 11.20 -17.23 -1.27
CA PHE A 73 10.81 -18.28 -0.36
C PHE A 73 10.72 -19.59 -1.12
N SER A 74 10.84 -20.70 -0.38
CA SER A 74 10.81 -22.02 -0.97
C SER A 74 9.41 -22.61 -0.92
N ILE A 75 9.05 -23.31 -1.96
CA ILE A 75 7.88 -24.16 -1.97
C ILE A 75 8.40 -25.56 -2.28
N PRO A 76 7.59 -26.63 -2.12
CA PRO A 76 8.11 -27.98 -2.27
C PRO A 76 8.79 -28.26 -3.60
N GLU A 77 8.30 -27.66 -4.68
CA GLU A 77 8.86 -27.95 -6.00
C GLU A 77 9.88 -26.93 -6.49
N ASP A 78 9.97 -25.79 -5.88
CA ASP A 78 10.77 -24.72 -6.46
C ASP A 78 11.02 -23.60 -5.46
N THR A 79 11.69 -22.55 -5.92
CA THR A 79 11.88 -21.32 -5.18
C THR A 79 11.09 -20.21 -5.87
N VAL A 80 10.42 -19.39 -5.09
CA VAL A 80 9.68 -18.24 -5.60
C VAL A 80 10.47 -16.99 -5.29
N GLU A 81 10.75 -16.20 -6.35
CA GLU A 81 11.37 -14.88 -6.21
C GLU A 81 10.25 -13.86 -6.36
N LYS A 82 10.04 -13.03 -5.36
CA LYS A 82 8.98 -12.04 -5.40
C LYS A 82 9.55 -10.64 -5.41
N GLU A 83 9.03 -9.82 -6.33
CA GLU A 83 9.42 -8.43 -6.46
C GLU A 83 8.18 -7.59 -6.25
N VAL A 84 8.26 -6.57 -5.41
CA VAL A 84 7.12 -5.69 -5.14
C VAL A 84 7.54 -4.26 -5.46
N HIS A 85 6.80 -3.61 -6.36
CA HIS A 85 7.03 -2.21 -6.72
C HIS A 85 6.08 -1.33 -5.92
N TRP A 86 6.64 -0.29 -5.30
CA TRP A 86 5.89 0.52 -4.37
C TRP A 86 5.73 1.94 -4.87
N TYR A 87 4.56 2.51 -4.64
CA TYR A 87 4.23 3.87 -5.05
C TYR A 87 3.75 4.68 -3.85
N LEU A 88 4.30 5.88 -3.70
CA LEU A 88 3.78 6.84 -2.72
C LEU A 88 2.47 7.37 -3.27
N MET A 89 1.42 7.27 -2.48
CA MET A 89 0.09 7.70 -2.88
C MET A 89 -0.52 8.64 -1.86
N ALA A 90 -1.43 9.47 -2.32
CA ALA A 90 -2.23 10.32 -1.46
C ALA A 90 -3.67 9.86 -1.51
N SER A 91 -4.38 10.06 -0.41
CA SER A 91 -5.83 9.85 -0.41
C SER A 91 -6.51 11.10 0.11
N SER A 92 -7.84 11.12 0.05
CA SER A 92 -8.60 12.32 0.37
C SER A 92 -9.27 12.27 1.74
N GLY A 93 -9.00 11.26 2.52
CA GLY A 93 -9.61 11.14 3.84
C GLY A 93 -9.11 9.92 4.58
N TYR A 94 -9.68 9.68 5.74
CA TYR A 94 -9.30 8.56 6.60
C TYR A 94 -10.16 7.31 6.41
N TYR A 95 -11.10 7.36 5.48
CA TYR A 95 -11.98 6.20 5.27
C TYR A 95 -11.19 5.02 4.70
N SER A 96 -11.43 3.85 5.26
CA SER A 96 -10.92 2.61 4.69
C SER A 96 -11.87 1.49 5.08
N ARG A 97 -11.85 0.43 4.28
CA ARG A 97 -12.71 -0.73 4.51
C ARG A 97 -11.93 -1.98 4.11
N PRO A 98 -11.58 -2.82 5.08
CA PRO A 98 -10.78 -4.01 4.78
C PRO A 98 -11.57 -5.02 3.94
N GLN A 99 -10.89 -5.68 3.01
CA GLN A 99 -11.49 -6.68 2.15
C GLN A 99 -11.48 -8.03 2.84
N ARG A 100 -12.62 -8.40 3.43
CA ARG A 100 -12.67 -9.60 4.26
C ARG A 100 -12.54 -10.89 3.48
N GLU A 101 -12.96 -10.88 2.21
CA GLU A 101 -12.81 -12.06 1.36
C GLU A 101 -11.35 -12.41 1.10
N GLU A 102 -10.45 -11.44 1.28
CA GLU A 102 -9.03 -11.69 1.12
C GLU A 102 -8.32 -11.70 2.47
N TYR A 103 -9.07 -11.95 3.53
CA TYR A 103 -8.55 -12.11 4.88
C TYR A 103 -8.03 -10.83 5.53
N PHE A 104 -8.39 -9.68 5.00
CA PHE A 104 -8.10 -8.42 5.68
C PHE A 104 -9.26 -8.13 6.62
N VAL A 105 -8.98 -8.08 7.90
CA VAL A 105 -10.03 -7.96 8.91
C VAL A 105 -10.04 -6.63 9.62
N ASP A 106 -9.03 -5.80 9.40
CA ASP A 106 -8.98 -4.45 9.97
C ASP A 106 -8.16 -3.56 9.05
N SER A 107 -8.37 -2.26 9.15
CA SER A 107 -7.62 -1.28 8.38
C SER A 107 -7.65 0.04 9.11
N GLY A 108 -6.67 0.89 8.83
CA GLY A 108 -6.67 2.22 9.43
C GLY A 108 -5.44 3.00 9.03
N TYR A 109 -5.47 4.29 9.38
CA TYR A 109 -4.36 5.20 9.15
C TYR A 109 -3.67 5.45 10.48
N TYR A 110 -2.37 5.27 10.50
CA TYR A 110 -1.58 5.38 11.73
C TYR A 110 -0.43 6.33 11.53
N LYS A 111 -0.03 7.00 12.60
CA LYS A 111 1.15 7.85 12.56
C LYS A 111 2.36 7.02 12.18
N TYR A 112 3.38 7.68 11.62
CA TYR A 112 4.54 6.97 11.11
C TYR A 112 5.14 5.99 12.13
N HIS A 113 5.38 6.44 13.35
CA HIS A 113 5.99 5.55 14.34
C HIS A 113 5.10 4.35 14.66
N GLU A 114 3.79 4.58 14.72
CA GLU A 114 2.86 3.50 14.98
C GLU A 114 2.86 2.50 13.82
N ALA A 115 2.75 3.01 12.61
CA ALA A 115 2.73 2.15 11.42
C ALA A 115 4.01 1.35 11.31
N TYR A 116 5.16 1.99 11.54
CA TYR A 116 6.45 1.32 11.47
C TYR A 116 6.51 0.12 12.42
N HIS A 117 6.06 0.32 13.66
CA HIS A 117 6.10 -0.76 14.64
C HIS A 117 5.02 -1.81 14.44
N LEU A 118 3.89 -1.43 13.83
CA LEU A 118 2.84 -2.40 13.53
C LEU A 118 3.23 -3.34 12.40
N LEU A 119 3.93 -2.84 11.38
CA LEU A 119 4.21 -3.64 10.19
C LEU A 119 5.01 -4.89 10.54
N LYS A 120 4.51 -6.01 10.06
CA LYS A 120 5.09 -7.31 10.36
C LYS A 120 6.43 -7.56 9.68
N PHE A 121 6.57 -7.11 8.44
CA PHE A 121 7.73 -7.46 7.63
C PHE A 121 8.77 -6.36 7.58
N SER A 122 10.04 -6.74 7.74
CA SER A 122 11.13 -5.77 7.73
C SER A 122 11.28 -5.06 6.39
N ASN A 123 11.02 -5.76 5.29
CA ASN A 123 11.11 -5.11 3.98
C ASN A 123 10.05 -4.05 3.79
N GLU A 124 8.87 -4.22 4.41
CA GLU A 124 7.85 -3.18 4.36
C GLU A 124 8.19 -2.03 5.28
N ARG A 125 8.78 -2.29 6.43
CA ARG A 125 9.25 -1.22 7.31
C ARG A 125 10.32 -0.37 6.63
N LEU A 126 11.21 -1.01 5.88
CA LEU A 126 12.27 -0.27 5.17
C LEU A 126 11.70 0.63 4.08
N ILE A 127 10.76 0.10 3.28
CA ILE A 127 10.19 0.95 2.23
C ILE A 127 9.32 2.06 2.82
N LEU A 128 8.67 1.80 3.96
CA LEU A 128 7.91 2.85 4.63
C LEU A 128 8.85 3.96 5.12
N GLU A 129 9.97 3.59 5.71
CA GLU A 129 10.94 4.57 6.20
C GLU A 129 11.44 5.47 5.08
N TYR A 130 11.85 4.87 3.97
CA TYR A 130 12.33 5.63 2.81
C TYR A 130 11.22 6.53 2.28
N THR A 131 10.02 5.98 2.13
CA THR A 131 8.91 6.71 1.53
C THR A 131 8.47 7.87 2.41
N TYR A 132 8.50 7.69 3.72
CA TYR A 132 8.09 8.78 4.62
C TYR A 132 9.06 9.96 4.51
N GLN A 133 10.36 9.69 4.33
CA GLN A 133 11.33 10.77 4.11
C GLN A 133 11.03 11.51 2.81
N GLU A 134 10.67 10.77 1.75
CA GLU A 134 10.29 11.40 0.48
C GLU A 134 9.05 12.28 0.69
N TYR A 135 8.08 11.79 1.45
CA TYR A 135 6.89 12.56 1.75
C TYR A 135 7.22 13.86 2.49
N LEU A 136 8.09 13.78 3.50
CA LEU A 136 8.47 14.96 4.27
C LEU A 136 9.20 15.98 3.38
N GLU A 137 10.02 15.51 2.45
CA GLU A 137 10.70 16.42 1.53
C GLU A 137 9.75 17.11 0.58
N LEU A 138 8.79 16.37 0.06
CA LEU A 138 7.77 16.95 -0.80
C LEU A 138 6.96 18.00 -0.04
N LYS A 139 6.66 17.74 1.22
CA LYS A 139 5.93 18.72 2.03
C LYS A 139 6.76 19.97 2.26
N ARG A 140 8.02 19.82 2.60
CA ARG A 140 8.91 20.97 2.81
C ARG A 140 9.05 21.83 1.56
N ALA A 141 9.10 21.20 0.41
CA ALA A 141 9.21 21.89 -0.86
C ALA A 141 7.88 22.42 -1.38
N ASN A 142 6.80 22.21 -0.61
CA ASN A 142 5.45 22.60 -1.00
C ASN A 142 5.02 21.91 -2.31
N LEU A 143 5.48 20.67 -2.48
CA LEU A 143 5.14 19.86 -3.66
C LEU A 143 4.19 18.72 -3.35
N TRP A 144 3.73 18.60 -2.13
CA TRP A 144 2.73 17.60 -1.77
C TRP A 144 1.36 18.17 -2.15
N LYS A 145 0.95 17.88 -3.39
CA LYS A 145 -0.30 18.39 -3.92
C LYS A 145 -1.24 17.23 -4.15
N VAL A 146 -2.40 17.30 -3.54
CA VAL A 146 -3.39 16.26 -3.68
C VAL A 146 -4.59 16.88 -4.37
N GLN A 147 -5.01 16.28 -5.48
CA GLN A 147 -6.19 16.74 -6.16
C GLN A 147 -7.40 16.45 -5.32
N PRO A 148 -8.33 17.39 -5.17
CA PRO A 148 -9.55 17.12 -4.44
C PRO A 148 -10.30 16.00 -5.15
N GLN A 149 -11.04 15.23 -4.39
CA GLN A 149 -11.90 14.22 -4.99
C GLN A 149 -12.94 14.91 -5.84
N ALA A 150 -13.34 14.23 -6.89
CA ALA A 150 -14.41 14.75 -7.70
C ALA A 150 -15.62 14.87 -6.82
N GLN A 151 -16.00 16.09 -6.54
CA GLN A 151 -17.03 16.33 -5.63
C GLN A 151 -18.36 16.02 -6.17
N GLY A 152 -18.51 16.29 -7.34
CA GLY A 152 -19.74 16.23 -7.95
C GLY A 152 -20.51 15.01 -7.71
N LYS A 153 -19.89 13.91 -7.76
CA LYS A 153 -20.60 12.79 -7.65
C LYS A 153 -20.96 12.46 -6.32
N TYR A 154 -20.18 12.66 -5.44
CA TYR A 154 -20.48 12.25 -4.16
C TYR A 154 -20.77 13.44 -3.37
N GLY A 155 -20.87 14.26 -4.03
CA GLY A 155 -21.04 15.36 -3.61
C GLY A 155 -20.38 15.78 -2.72
N LYS A 156 -20.42 15.94 -2.78
CA LYS A 156 -20.04 16.37 -2.16
C LYS A 156 -19.89 15.86 -1.10
N LEU A 157 -19.86 15.09 -1.01
CA LEU A 157 -19.66 14.39 -0.33
C LEU A 157 -18.99 14.20 0.23
N VAL A 158 -18.96 14.50 -0.04
CA VAL A 158 -18.47 14.39 0.18
C VAL A 158 -18.23 14.43 0.69
#